data_50bd08536b3903409cc35f4c9aef8e52
#
_entry.id   50bd08536b3903409cc35f4c9aef8e52
#
_cell.length_a   1.000
_cell.length_b   1.000
_cell.length_c   1.000
_cell.angle_alpha   90.00
_cell.angle_beta   90.00
_cell.angle_gamma   90.00
#
_symmetry.space_group_name_H-M   'P 1'
#
loop_
_entity.id
_entity.type
_entity.pdbx_description
1 polymer ?
#
loop_
_entity_poly.entity_id
_entity_poly.type
_entity_poly.pdbx_seq_one_letter_code
_entity_poly.pdbx_strand_id
1 'polypeptide(L)'
;MGITSINRDSPVPVYYQVATDLRTRIIHGEWGQNGQIPSENALVQQYGISRVTIRQALAELEKDGIIKRYRGKGAFVNENPSQFLHELKYSLVTGNYEPENGQQMCAEVLEIMRFPNTYKSVEQALELPEGSAVVYFKRLFYLDEK
;
A
#
# COMPACT_ATOMS: atom_id res chain seq x y z
N MET A 1 -3.53 -2.18 14.67
CA MET A 1 -2.48 -1.28 14.15
C MET A 1 -2.91 0.16 14.35
N GLY A 2 -2.00 1.02 14.81
CA GLY A 2 -2.31 2.45 14.94
C GLY A 2 -2.42 3.11 13.58
N ILE A 3 -3.34 4.07 13.46
CA ILE A 3 -3.48 4.90 12.26
C ILE A 3 -2.20 5.69 12.09
N THR A 4 -1.61 5.67 10.90
CA THR A 4 -0.47 6.52 10.56
C THR A 4 -0.90 7.97 10.65
N SER A 5 -0.20 8.79 11.42
CA SER A 5 -0.54 10.21 11.56
C SER A 5 -0.43 10.90 10.19
N ILE A 6 -1.51 11.55 9.78
CA ILE A 6 -1.54 12.33 8.53
C ILE A 6 -0.67 13.57 8.70
N ASN A 7 0.36 13.69 7.87
CA ASN A 7 1.22 14.85 7.82
C ASN A 7 0.71 15.86 6.78
N ARG A 8 0.11 16.96 7.26
CA ARG A 8 -0.45 18.03 6.38
C ARG A 8 0.63 18.89 5.73
N ASP A 9 1.83 18.91 6.31
CA ASP A 9 2.96 19.69 5.79
C ASP A 9 3.82 18.90 4.80
N SER A 10 3.46 17.63 4.57
CA SER A 10 4.11 16.78 3.58
C SER A 10 3.77 17.25 2.15
N PRO A 11 4.71 17.19 1.20
CA PRO A 11 4.43 17.39 -0.23
C PRO A 11 3.48 16.31 -0.80
N VAL A 12 3.30 15.19 -0.09
CA VAL A 12 2.39 14.11 -0.49
C VAL A 12 0.95 14.51 -0.17
N PRO A 13 0.03 14.52 -1.15
CA PRO A 13 -1.37 14.88 -0.95
C PRO A 13 -2.03 14.05 0.16
N VAL A 14 -2.86 14.68 0.99
CA VAL A 14 -3.51 14.03 2.15
C VAL A 14 -4.33 12.79 1.74
N TYR A 15 -5.08 12.88 0.63
CA TYR A 15 -5.86 11.72 0.16
C TYR A 15 -4.97 10.51 -0.18
N TYR A 16 -3.78 10.76 -0.71
CA TYR A 16 -2.82 9.71 -1.05
C TYR A 16 -2.22 9.05 0.19
N GLN A 17 -1.92 9.86 1.23
CA GLN A 17 -1.46 9.34 2.53
C GLN A 17 -2.52 8.40 3.14
N VAL A 18 -3.80 8.80 3.10
CA VAL A 18 -4.92 7.97 3.58
C VAL A 18 -5.06 6.71 2.74
N ALA A 19 -5.00 6.81 1.41
CA ALA A 19 -5.07 5.65 0.54
C ALA A 19 -3.93 4.66 0.82
N THR A 20 -2.72 5.15 1.07
CA THR A 20 -1.54 4.34 1.42
C THR A 20 -1.72 3.64 2.76
N ASP A 21 -2.22 4.34 3.80
CA ASP A 21 -2.48 3.73 5.11
C ASP A 21 -3.56 2.64 5.02
N LEU A 22 -4.68 2.94 4.36
CA LEU A 22 -5.75 1.96 4.15
C LEU A 22 -5.26 0.75 3.33
N ARG A 23 -4.47 0.97 2.29
CA ARG A 23 -3.85 -0.09 1.49
C ARG A 23 -2.99 -1.01 2.36
N THR A 24 -2.13 -0.44 3.19
CA THR A 24 -1.27 -1.19 4.12
C THR A 24 -2.11 -2.03 5.08
N ARG A 25 -3.16 -1.48 5.67
CA ARG A 25 -4.07 -2.18 6.58
C ARG A 25 -4.83 -3.33 5.89
N ILE A 26 -5.28 -3.11 4.65
CA ILE A 26 -5.91 -4.16 3.82
C ILE A 26 -4.92 -5.30 3.55
N ILE A 27 -3.69 -4.98 3.17
CA ILE A 27 -2.63 -5.98 2.91
C ILE A 27 -2.34 -6.82 4.15
N HIS A 28 -2.35 -6.20 5.34
CA HIS A 28 -2.17 -6.91 6.62
C HIS A 28 -3.43 -7.67 7.07
N GLY A 29 -4.47 -7.69 6.26
CA GLY A 29 -5.67 -8.49 6.50
C GLY A 29 -6.62 -7.95 7.57
N GLU A 30 -6.52 -6.65 7.92
CA GLU A 30 -7.34 -6.07 8.99
C GLU A 30 -8.85 -6.31 8.79
N TRP A 31 -9.33 -6.33 7.56
CA TRP A 31 -10.75 -6.58 7.24
C TRP A 31 -10.99 -7.90 6.50
N GLY A 32 -9.96 -8.68 6.21
CA GLY A 32 -10.08 -9.94 5.48
C GLY A 32 -10.56 -9.78 4.03
N GLN A 33 -10.66 -10.89 3.31
CA GLN A 33 -11.21 -10.92 1.95
C GLN A 33 -12.73 -10.67 2.00
N ASN A 34 -13.24 -9.85 1.08
CA ASN A 34 -14.64 -9.40 1.07
C ASN A 34 -15.09 -8.67 2.34
N GLY A 35 -14.16 -8.36 3.25
CA GLY A 35 -14.45 -7.62 4.46
C GLY A 35 -14.85 -6.18 4.17
N GLN A 36 -15.80 -5.67 4.93
CA GLN A 36 -16.25 -4.29 4.84
C GLN A 36 -15.26 -3.37 5.53
N ILE A 37 -14.73 -2.38 4.83
CA ILE A 37 -13.92 -1.33 5.43
C ILE A 37 -14.82 -0.30 6.14
N PRO A 38 -14.27 0.49 7.08
CA PRO A 38 -15.05 1.50 7.79
C PRO A 38 -15.78 2.46 6.84
N SER A 39 -16.94 2.94 7.24
CA SER A 39 -17.73 3.89 6.45
C SER A 39 -16.98 5.21 6.23
N GLU A 40 -17.36 5.98 5.19
CA GLU A 40 -16.79 7.32 4.95
C GLU A 40 -16.84 8.20 6.21
N ASN A 41 -17.93 8.15 6.98
CA ASN A 41 -18.07 8.92 8.22
C ASN A 41 -17.10 8.45 9.31
N ALA A 42 -16.94 7.15 9.46
CA ALA A 42 -15.99 6.58 10.40
C ALA A 42 -14.54 6.96 10.03
N LEU A 43 -14.20 6.88 8.74
CA LEU A 43 -12.88 7.30 8.24
C LEU A 43 -12.63 8.81 8.43
N VAL A 44 -13.66 9.66 8.21
CA VAL A 44 -13.57 11.10 8.50
C VAL A 44 -13.22 11.33 9.97
N GLN A 45 -13.86 10.62 10.87
CA GLN A 45 -13.56 10.74 12.31
C GLN A 45 -12.17 10.18 12.66
N GLN A 46 -11.80 9.03 12.10
CA GLN A 46 -10.51 8.39 12.36
C GLN A 46 -9.31 9.25 11.93
N TYR A 47 -9.38 9.82 10.72
CA TYR A 47 -8.27 10.59 10.15
C TYR A 47 -8.36 12.09 10.42
N GLY A 48 -9.48 12.60 10.91
CA GLY A 48 -9.69 14.03 11.15
C GLY A 48 -9.64 14.89 9.89
N ILE A 49 -10.08 14.36 8.76
CA ILE A 49 -10.03 15.02 7.43
C ILE A 49 -11.40 15.10 6.78
N SER A 50 -11.51 15.88 5.70
CA SER A 50 -12.77 16.11 5.01
C SER A 50 -13.31 14.84 4.32
N ARG A 51 -14.65 14.76 4.19
CA ARG A 51 -15.30 13.66 3.45
C ARG A 51 -14.86 13.62 1.97
N VAL A 52 -14.61 14.77 1.36
CA VAL A 52 -14.12 14.85 -0.02
C VAL A 52 -12.77 14.14 -0.15
N THR A 53 -11.86 14.41 0.78
CA THR A 53 -10.53 13.78 0.80
C THR A 53 -10.62 12.27 1.04
N ILE A 54 -11.52 11.81 1.94
CA ILE A 54 -11.79 10.37 2.12
C ILE A 54 -12.29 9.74 0.82
N ARG A 55 -13.24 10.38 0.13
CA ARG A 55 -13.77 9.87 -1.15
C ARG A 55 -12.71 9.77 -2.24
N GLN A 56 -11.79 10.73 -2.29
CA GLN A 56 -10.65 10.67 -3.21
C GLN A 56 -9.74 9.48 -2.87
N ALA A 57 -9.41 9.28 -1.60
CA ALA A 57 -8.61 8.13 -1.16
C ALA A 57 -9.26 6.79 -1.52
N LEU A 58 -10.57 6.66 -1.27
CA LEU A 58 -11.32 5.46 -1.63
C LEU A 58 -11.43 5.26 -3.15
N ALA A 59 -11.51 6.35 -3.93
CA ALA A 59 -11.51 6.26 -5.38
C ALA A 59 -10.18 5.73 -5.94
N GLU A 60 -9.06 6.13 -5.36
CA GLU A 60 -7.74 5.56 -5.72
C GLU A 60 -7.66 4.06 -5.41
N LEU A 61 -8.11 3.63 -4.23
CA LEU A 61 -8.15 2.21 -3.88
C LEU A 61 -9.08 1.38 -4.79
N GLU A 62 -10.18 1.97 -5.22
CA GLU A 62 -11.11 1.32 -6.15
C GLU A 62 -10.53 1.25 -7.57
N LYS A 63 -9.88 2.31 -8.04
CA LYS A 63 -9.14 2.36 -9.31
C LYS A 63 -8.04 1.29 -9.35
N ASP A 64 -7.33 1.10 -8.23
CA ASP A 64 -6.30 0.07 -8.07
C ASP A 64 -6.87 -1.34 -7.87
N GLY A 65 -8.19 -1.52 -7.92
CA GLY A 65 -8.84 -2.82 -7.75
C GLY A 65 -8.71 -3.43 -6.34
N ILE A 66 -8.28 -2.65 -5.35
CA ILE A 66 -8.07 -3.11 -3.96
C ILE A 66 -9.40 -3.23 -3.22
N ILE A 67 -10.35 -2.33 -3.52
CA ILE A 67 -11.69 -2.33 -2.97
C ILE A 67 -12.76 -2.24 -4.05
N LYS A 68 -13.98 -2.63 -3.71
CA LYS A 68 -15.20 -2.36 -4.48
C LYS A 68 -16.16 -1.56 -3.64
N ARG A 69 -16.79 -0.54 -4.24
CA ARG A 69 -17.80 0.28 -3.59
C ARG A 69 -19.19 -0.06 -4.10
N TYR A 70 -20.11 -0.27 -3.18
CA TYR A 70 -21.51 -0.54 -3.50
C TYR A 70 -22.39 0.58 -2.95
N ARG A 71 -23.24 1.14 -3.82
CA ARG A 71 -24.15 2.23 -3.43
C ARG A 71 -25.03 1.79 -2.27
N GLY A 72 -25.02 2.56 -1.18
CA GLY A 72 -25.81 2.29 0.03
C GLY A 72 -25.29 1.17 0.92
N LYS A 73 -24.29 0.39 0.50
CA LYS A 73 -23.73 -0.73 1.27
C LYS A 73 -22.32 -0.46 1.82
N GLY A 74 -21.59 0.50 1.23
CA GLY A 74 -20.24 0.82 1.65
C GLY A 74 -19.16 0.28 0.72
N ALA A 75 -17.94 0.19 1.24
CA ALA A 75 -16.79 -0.29 0.51
C ALA A 75 -16.27 -1.61 1.13
N PHE A 76 -15.85 -2.52 0.28
CA PHE A 76 -15.42 -3.87 0.65
C PHE A 76 -14.07 -4.18 0.01
N VAL A 77 -13.24 -4.93 0.72
CA VAL A 77 -11.98 -5.44 0.20
C VAL A 77 -12.27 -6.42 -0.95
N ASN A 78 -11.53 -6.31 -2.03
CA ASN A 78 -11.68 -7.21 -3.17
C ASN A 78 -11.26 -8.64 -2.81
N GLU A 79 -11.78 -9.64 -3.54
CA GLU A 79 -11.47 -11.07 -3.28
C GLU A 79 -9.97 -11.38 -3.41
N ASN A 80 -9.29 -10.70 -4.33
CA ASN A 80 -7.86 -10.87 -4.57
C ASN A 80 -7.11 -9.52 -4.58
N PRO A 81 -7.08 -8.76 -3.47
CA PRO A 81 -6.31 -7.52 -3.44
C PRO A 81 -4.81 -7.80 -3.56
N SER A 82 -4.39 -9.03 -3.20
CA SER A 82 -3.01 -9.48 -3.28
C SER A 82 -2.52 -9.74 -4.71
N GLN A 83 -3.40 -10.02 -5.66
CA GLN A 83 -2.98 -10.32 -7.03
C GLN A 83 -2.36 -9.08 -7.68
N PHE A 84 -3.03 -7.92 -7.59
CA PHE A 84 -2.49 -6.65 -8.05
C PHE A 84 -1.19 -6.28 -7.34
N LEU A 85 -1.16 -6.48 -6.00
CA LEU A 85 0.03 -6.22 -5.19
C LEU A 85 1.16 -7.20 -5.46
N HIS A 86 0.85 -8.44 -5.80
CA HIS A 86 1.85 -9.44 -6.19
C HIS A 86 2.46 -9.09 -7.54
N GLU A 87 1.67 -8.71 -8.52
CA GLU A 87 2.13 -8.24 -9.82
C GLU A 87 2.97 -6.97 -9.70
N LEU A 88 2.51 -5.98 -8.90
CA LEU A 88 3.26 -4.77 -8.63
C LEU A 88 4.57 -5.05 -7.88
N LYS A 89 4.55 -5.88 -6.83
CA LYS A 89 5.75 -6.27 -6.09
C LYS A 89 6.73 -7.03 -6.98
N TYR A 90 6.25 -8.00 -7.75
CA TYR A 90 7.08 -8.77 -8.66
C TYR A 90 7.73 -7.87 -9.70
N SER A 91 6.96 -7.00 -10.30
CA SER A 91 7.38 -6.00 -11.27
C SER A 91 8.40 -5.02 -10.69
N LEU A 92 8.16 -4.49 -9.48
CA LEU A 92 9.08 -3.59 -8.79
C LEU A 92 10.38 -4.28 -8.35
N VAL A 93 10.33 -5.56 -7.99
CA VAL A 93 11.51 -6.33 -7.59
C VAL A 93 12.34 -6.74 -8.81
N THR A 94 11.71 -7.16 -9.89
CA THR A 94 12.38 -7.61 -11.10
C THR A 94 12.82 -6.48 -12.03
N GLY A 95 12.29 -5.27 -11.84
CA GLY A 95 12.54 -4.12 -12.73
C GLY A 95 11.83 -4.23 -14.08
N ASN A 96 10.92 -5.19 -14.24
CA ASN A 96 10.21 -5.45 -15.50
C ASN A 96 8.84 -4.76 -15.55
N TYR A 97 8.68 -3.64 -14.84
CA TYR A 97 7.46 -2.86 -14.93
C TYR A 97 7.48 -2.03 -16.21
N GLU A 98 6.62 -2.36 -17.14
CA GLU A 98 6.33 -1.52 -18.30
C GLU A 98 5.04 -0.73 -18.01
N PRO A 99 5.14 0.57 -17.75
CA PRO A 99 3.96 1.41 -17.59
C PRO A 99 3.11 1.40 -18.87
N GLU A 100 1.80 1.31 -18.75
CA GLU A 100 0.85 1.26 -19.88
C GLU A 100 0.98 2.44 -20.86
N ASN A 101 1.64 3.52 -20.46
CA ASN A 101 1.78 4.75 -21.24
C ASN A 101 3.14 4.90 -21.95
N GLY A 102 3.95 3.86 -22.04
CA GLY A 102 5.28 3.93 -22.67
C GLY A 102 6.28 4.84 -21.93
N GLN A 103 6.01 5.17 -20.67
CA GLN A 103 6.96 5.86 -19.79
C GLN A 103 8.10 4.91 -19.40
N GLN A 104 9.28 5.44 -19.26
CA GLN A 104 10.42 4.66 -18.78
C GLN A 104 10.48 4.77 -17.25
N MET A 105 10.44 3.64 -16.56
CA MET A 105 10.65 3.60 -15.13
C MET A 105 12.14 3.40 -14.84
N CYS A 106 12.70 4.29 -14.05
CA CYS A 106 14.06 4.19 -13.55
C CYS A 106 14.04 3.83 -12.07
N ALA A 107 15.03 3.07 -11.62
CA ALA A 107 15.19 2.71 -10.23
C ALA A 107 16.59 3.04 -9.73
N GLU A 108 16.69 3.72 -8.61
CA GLU A 108 17.91 4.01 -7.90
C GLU A 108 17.95 3.26 -6.58
N VAL A 109 19.02 2.55 -6.31
CA VAL A 109 19.20 1.85 -5.04
C VAL A 109 19.78 2.85 -4.03
N LEU A 110 18.97 3.18 -3.02
CA LEU A 110 19.36 4.12 -1.96
C LEU A 110 20.12 3.45 -0.83
N GLU A 111 19.81 2.19 -0.55
CA GLU A 111 20.39 1.49 0.59
C GLU A 111 20.33 -0.03 0.39
N ILE A 112 21.41 -0.71 0.74
CA ILE A 112 21.45 -2.19 0.82
C ILE A 112 22.11 -2.56 2.13
N MET A 113 21.42 -3.40 2.92
CA MET A 113 21.97 -3.95 4.16
C MET A 113 21.74 -5.46 4.22
N ARG A 114 22.73 -6.18 4.69
CA ARG A 114 22.62 -7.60 4.99
C ARG A 114 22.58 -7.81 6.51
N PHE A 115 21.53 -8.44 6.97
CA PHE A 115 21.37 -8.87 8.34
C PHE A 115 21.66 -10.38 8.42
N PRO A 116 22.78 -10.80 9.03
CA PRO A 116 23.11 -12.22 9.16
C PRO A 116 22.11 -12.97 10.06
N ASN A 117 21.51 -12.26 11.03
CA ASN A 117 20.39 -12.72 11.84
C ASN A 117 19.33 -11.65 11.81
N THR A 118 18.09 -12.02 11.53
CA THR A 118 17.00 -11.06 11.48
C THR A 118 16.22 -11.01 12.80
N TYR A 119 15.31 -10.05 12.91
CA TYR A 119 14.43 -9.93 14.07
C TYR A 119 13.28 -10.95 13.97
N LYS A 120 12.84 -11.45 15.10
CA LYS A 120 11.76 -12.45 15.19
C LYS A 120 10.47 -12.02 14.48
N SER A 121 10.15 -10.73 14.51
CA SER A 121 9.02 -10.15 13.77
C SER A 121 9.16 -10.25 12.25
N VAL A 122 10.38 -10.14 11.73
CA VAL A 122 10.67 -10.28 10.29
C VAL A 122 10.63 -11.75 9.88
N GLU A 123 11.17 -12.65 10.70
CA GLU A 123 11.09 -14.10 10.48
C GLU A 123 9.65 -14.55 10.38
N GLN A 124 8.79 -14.11 11.30
CA GLN A 124 7.37 -14.42 11.30
C GLN A 124 6.66 -13.84 10.06
N ALA A 125 6.94 -12.58 9.70
CA ALA A 125 6.31 -11.93 8.56
C ALA A 125 6.71 -12.55 7.21
N LEU A 126 7.91 -13.11 7.12
CA LEU A 126 8.45 -13.73 5.90
C LEU A 126 8.41 -15.28 5.96
N GLU A 127 7.81 -15.86 7.01
CA GLU A 127 7.73 -17.31 7.23
C GLU A 127 9.11 -18.00 7.17
N LEU A 128 10.12 -17.35 7.73
CA LEU A 128 11.50 -17.82 7.72
C LEU A 128 11.84 -18.60 9.00
N PRO A 129 12.76 -19.59 8.91
CA PRO A 129 13.34 -20.23 10.09
C PRO A 129 14.06 -19.23 11.00
N GLU A 130 14.12 -19.52 12.30
CA GLU A 130 14.84 -18.69 13.27
C GLU A 130 16.33 -18.56 12.89
N GLY A 131 16.85 -17.35 12.98
CA GLY A 131 18.25 -17.04 12.63
C GLY A 131 18.51 -16.91 11.13
N SER A 132 17.47 -16.81 10.30
CA SER A 132 17.64 -16.62 8.86
C SER A 132 18.34 -15.29 8.54
N ALA A 133 19.24 -15.34 7.55
CA ALA A 133 19.85 -14.14 7.02
C ALA A 133 18.89 -13.49 6.00
N VAL A 134 18.75 -12.17 6.07
CA VAL A 134 17.95 -11.39 5.13
C VAL A 134 18.75 -10.25 4.54
N VAL A 135 18.36 -9.86 3.33
CA VAL A 135 18.88 -8.65 2.67
C VAL A 135 17.74 -7.64 2.63
N TYR A 136 18.00 -6.47 3.18
CA TYR A 136 17.15 -5.30 3.05
C TYR A 136 17.70 -4.43 1.92
N PHE A 137 16.83 -3.94 1.07
CA PHE A 137 17.19 -2.89 0.12
C PHE A 137 16.08 -1.85 0.01
N LYS A 138 16.49 -0.59 -0.10
CA LYS A 138 15.62 0.56 -0.30
C LYS A 138 15.89 1.11 -1.69
N ARG A 139 14.84 1.22 -2.50
CA ARG A 139 14.91 1.76 -3.86
C ARG A 139 14.00 2.96 -4.01
N LEU A 140 14.45 3.93 -4.80
CA LEU A 140 13.64 5.00 -5.31
C LEU A 140 13.27 4.67 -6.76
N PHE A 141 11.98 4.69 -7.05
CA PHE A 141 11.48 4.57 -8.41
C PHE A 141 10.96 5.92 -8.89
N TYR A 142 11.29 6.28 -10.09
CA TYR A 142 10.77 7.47 -10.73
C TYR A 142 10.43 7.16 -12.19
N LEU A 143 9.41 7.86 -12.69
CA LEU A 143 8.96 7.77 -14.07
C LEU A 143 9.51 8.98 -14.81
N ASP A 144 10.17 8.74 -15.95
CA ASP A 144 10.57 9.82 -16.84
C ASP A 144 9.33 10.38 -17.52
N GLU A 145 9.09 11.68 -17.34
CA GLU A 145 8.13 12.41 -18.15
C GLU A 145 8.80 12.71 -19.50
N LYS A 146 8.27 12.10 -20.58
CA LYS A 146 8.63 12.50 -21.95
C LYS A 146 7.85 13.71 -22.38
#